data_fd3fbeacda6c4595f8cb06c4b4c44f67
#
_entry.id   fd3fbeacda6c4595f8cb06c4b4c44f67
#
_cell.length_a   1.000
_cell.length_b   1.000
_cell.length_c   1.000
_cell.angle_alpha   90.00
_cell.angle_beta   90.00
_cell.angle_gamma   90.00
#
_symmetry.space_group_name_H-M   'P 1'
#
loop_
_entity.id
_entity.type
_entity.pdbx_description
1 polymer ?
#
loop_
_entity_poly.entity_id
_entity_poly.type
_entity_poly.pdbx_seq_one_letter_code
_entity_poly.pdbx_strand_id
1 'polypeptide(L)'
;MKKHILALAFLLFLANFPFFGSPQIQKRLPFSKGVNLPVWMESSRLNTALYGKKDFENIKSLGVEVVRLPVWFEIWNEGAPDYKVSPECFEMIEKAASWCGELGMFLIIDFHNDCNGSSKTNPKIEQILLKVWPQVAERCKNMGSFVIYEVMNEPHFTSGNLKGDIAKWAKIQGNALKAIRAVDPERLVIVGGGDWNSLDSMLALPDYKDENLIYNFHDYTPFLFTHQGAPWTYLKRITKIPFPYSKEKMPPLPKNATADERREWTNYQKDSSEQNLCSPLDKAVEFANKRGAALMCNEFGVSLKYADPKERVNWYRLKCGWMDERKIIRVSWDYTQEFGLFKSTSQTRFPEDLNAPLLQAMGYKVPAGKSQSWLLAAKTSGGYSIYKNGDTGLLRAYGYGASGSLAFSQNGEEKCARFFDIAPYSAFYFDFGEACDLSALKEGGARIEFEIKSADKALDLSLYFKDSEDKTFPWRAASSLKGKFKANGEWQKISIPFSNFSDIGGWSQTDGWKNGAGKFDWTVIDSLVFQNGAAACKEGYSVRAIRIAQ
;
A
#
# COMPACT_ATOMS: atom_id res chain seq x y z
N MET A 1 21.02 -8.04 -91.33
CA MET A 1 21.15 -7.67 -89.90
C MET A 1 19.99 -6.75 -89.57
N LYS A 2 18.89 -7.27 -89.02
CA LYS A 2 17.81 -6.48 -88.45
C LYS A 2 17.36 -7.23 -87.19
N LYS A 3 17.58 -6.65 -85.98
CA LYS A 3 17.13 -7.16 -84.71
C LYS A 3 15.66 -6.82 -84.52
N HIS A 4 14.80 -7.80 -84.32
CA HIS A 4 13.44 -7.61 -83.85
C HIS A 4 13.42 -7.55 -82.33
N ILE A 5 12.91 -6.45 -81.78
CA ILE A 5 12.59 -6.29 -80.38
C ILE A 5 11.12 -6.64 -80.22
N LEU A 6 10.87 -7.73 -79.44
CA LEU A 6 9.54 -8.11 -79.00
C LEU A 6 9.22 -7.37 -77.69
N ALA A 7 8.24 -6.49 -77.73
CA ALA A 7 7.72 -5.85 -76.50
C ALA A 7 6.66 -6.76 -75.86
N LEU A 8 6.91 -7.31 -74.72
CA LEU A 8 5.96 -8.05 -73.90
C LEU A 8 5.21 -7.09 -72.96
N ALA A 9 3.91 -6.87 -73.29
CA ALA A 9 3.04 -6.09 -72.40
C ALA A 9 2.63 -6.96 -71.22
N PHE A 10 3.11 -6.61 -70.03
CA PHE A 10 2.63 -7.17 -68.75
C PHE A 10 1.40 -6.39 -68.28
N LEU A 11 0.22 -7.02 -68.43
CA LEU A 11 -1.01 -6.54 -67.76
C LEU A 11 -0.92 -6.81 -66.28
N LEU A 12 -0.73 -5.76 -65.49
CA LEU A 12 -0.86 -5.77 -64.04
C LEU A 12 -2.35 -5.87 -63.67
N PHE A 13 -2.79 -7.06 -63.29
CA PHE A 13 -4.02 -7.25 -62.52
C PHE A 13 -3.76 -6.77 -61.10
N LEU A 14 -4.15 -5.56 -60.74
CA LEU A 14 -4.28 -5.09 -59.37
C LEU A 14 -5.47 -5.82 -58.74
N ALA A 15 -5.19 -6.99 -58.14
CA ALA A 15 -6.12 -7.61 -57.23
C ALA A 15 -6.20 -6.71 -55.97
N ASN A 16 -7.36 -6.12 -55.76
CA ASN A 16 -7.71 -5.50 -54.47
C ASN A 16 -7.72 -6.57 -53.36
N PHE A 17 -6.54 -6.86 -52.78
CA PHE A 17 -6.50 -7.53 -51.49
C PHE A 17 -7.00 -6.52 -50.47
N PRO A 18 -7.97 -6.89 -49.62
CA PRO A 18 -8.31 -6.07 -48.49
C PRO A 18 -7.02 -5.89 -47.65
N PHE A 19 -6.68 -4.66 -47.38
CA PHE A 19 -5.61 -4.30 -46.43
C PHE A 19 -6.02 -4.88 -45.08
N PHE A 20 -5.57 -6.09 -44.77
CA PHE A 20 -5.55 -6.55 -43.39
C PHE A 20 -4.55 -5.64 -42.72
N GLY A 21 -5.06 -4.70 -41.92
CA GLY A 21 -4.23 -3.86 -41.06
C GLY A 21 -3.23 -4.74 -40.31
N SER A 22 -1.99 -4.32 -40.23
CA SER A 22 -0.98 -5.03 -39.42
C SER A 22 -1.59 -5.36 -38.06
N PRO A 23 -1.42 -6.61 -37.56
CA PRO A 23 -1.99 -6.96 -36.28
C PRO A 23 -1.48 -5.95 -35.21
N GLN A 24 -2.42 -5.27 -34.57
CA GLN A 24 -2.04 -4.38 -33.46
C GLN A 24 -1.33 -5.20 -32.41
N ILE A 25 -0.20 -4.71 -31.94
CA ILE A 25 0.63 -5.39 -30.93
C ILE A 25 0.48 -4.61 -29.63
N GLN A 26 0.38 -5.32 -28.52
CA GLN A 26 0.34 -4.73 -27.16
C GLN A 26 1.40 -3.63 -27.00
N LYS A 27 0.98 -2.45 -26.56
CA LYS A 27 1.87 -1.32 -26.27
C LYS A 27 2.85 -1.70 -25.14
N ARG A 28 4.12 -1.42 -25.33
CA ARG A 28 5.16 -1.65 -24.33
C ARG A 28 5.44 -0.37 -23.57
N LEU A 29 5.51 -0.48 -22.25
CA LEU A 29 5.90 0.60 -21.37
C LEU A 29 7.31 0.32 -20.80
N PRO A 30 8.05 1.34 -20.33
CA PRO A 30 9.42 1.20 -19.87
C PRO A 30 9.52 0.63 -18.44
N PHE A 31 8.49 -0.06 -17.97
CA PHE A 31 8.45 -0.76 -16.70
C PHE A 31 7.62 -2.04 -16.82
N SER A 32 7.89 -3.02 -15.98
CA SER A 32 7.28 -4.35 -16.03
C SER A 32 6.84 -4.87 -14.67
N LYS A 33 7.42 -4.36 -13.57
CA LYS A 33 7.20 -4.88 -12.23
C LYS A 33 7.17 -3.80 -11.17
N GLY A 34 6.25 -3.96 -10.22
CA GLY A 34 5.98 -2.98 -9.18
C GLY A 34 5.46 -3.57 -7.89
N VAL A 35 5.19 -2.70 -6.94
CA VAL A 35 4.65 -3.03 -5.63
C VAL A 35 3.63 -1.99 -5.17
N ASN A 36 2.62 -2.44 -4.44
CA ASN A 36 1.63 -1.58 -3.78
C ASN A 36 2.13 -1.13 -2.41
N LEU A 37 1.80 0.11 -2.02
CA LEU A 37 2.02 0.66 -0.68
C LEU A 37 0.68 0.80 0.07
N PRO A 38 0.16 -0.29 0.67
CA PRO A 38 -1.12 -0.28 1.36
C PRO A 38 -1.07 0.45 2.69
N VAL A 39 -2.24 0.66 3.29
CA VAL A 39 -2.52 1.26 4.61
C VAL A 39 -1.93 2.65 4.86
N TRP A 40 -1.32 3.24 3.88
CA TRP A 40 -0.75 4.59 3.98
C TRP A 40 -1.81 5.67 3.70
N MET A 41 -2.36 5.68 2.48
CA MET A 41 -3.37 6.63 2.07
C MET A 41 -4.74 5.99 1.81
N GLU A 42 -4.85 4.68 1.87
CA GLU A 42 -6.12 3.95 1.81
C GLU A 42 -6.78 3.75 3.19
N SER A 43 -6.22 4.35 4.23
CA SER A 43 -6.72 4.26 5.61
C SER A 43 -7.70 5.39 5.91
N SER A 44 -8.71 5.11 6.74
CA SER A 44 -9.64 6.12 7.29
C SER A 44 -8.95 7.17 8.16
N ARG A 45 -7.65 7.04 8.38
CA ARG A 45 -6.85 7.92 9.20
C ARG A 45 -5.57 8.28 8.48
N LEU A 46 -5.30 9.57 8.46
CA LEU A 46 -4.08 10.09 7.86
C LEU A 46 -2.87 9.59 8.64
N ASN A 47 -1.95 8.93 7.95
CA ASN A 47 -0.68 8.48 8.52
C ASN A 47 0.47 8.84 7.57
N THR A 48 0.83 10.12 7.52
CA THR A 48 1.82 10.62 6.54
C THR A 48 3.23 10.10 6.75
N ALA A 49 3.49 9.44 7.89
CA ALA A 49 4.82 9.01 8.30
C ALA A 49 5.03 7.50 8.21
N LEU A 50 4.04 6.74 7.73
CA LEU A 50 4.16 5.28 7.64
C LEU A 50 5.27 4.85 6.69
N TYR A 51 5.40 5.55 5.55
CA TYR A 51 6.50 5.35 4.62
C TYR A 51 7.25 6.65 4.40
N GLY A 52 8.58 6.57 4.36
CA GLY A 52 9.47 7.68 4.10
C GLY A 52 10.29 7.48 2.82
N LYS A 53 11.13 8.45 2.47
CA LYS A 53 12.04 8.36 1.32
C LYS A 53 12.88 7.08 1.36
N LYS A 54 13.30 6.65 2.56
CA LYS A 54 14.08 5.43 2.75
C LYS A 54 13.36 4.18 2.28
N ASP A 55 12.04 4.08 2.48
CA ASP A 55 11.26 2.95 1.96
C ASP A 55 11.27 2.93 0.43
N PHE A 56 11.17 4.08 -0.23
CA PHE A 56 11.26 4.18 -1.69
C PHE A 56 12.66 3.81 -2.21
N GLU A 57 13.73 4.22 -1.51
CA GLU A 57 15.10 3.77 -1.82
C GLU A 57 15.24 2.25 -1.66
N ASN A 58 14.70 1.68 -0.59
CA ASN A 58 14.66 0.25 -0.34
C ASN A 58 13.92 -0.48 -1.46
N ILE A 59 12.72 -0.03 -1.81
CA ILE A 59 11.91 -0.56 -2.92
C ILE A 59 12.67 -0.50 -4.23
N LYS A 60 13.32 0.63 -4.55
CA LYS A 60 14.17 0.75 -5.75
C LYS A 60 15.31 -0.24 -5.77
N SER A 61 15.94 -0.51 -4.62
CA SER A 61 17.05 -1.46 -4.51
C SER A 61 16.64 -2.90 -4.82
N LEU A 62 15.36 -3.25 -4.65
CA LEU A 62 14.77 -4.53 -5.07
C LEU A 62 14.65 -4.66 -6.61
N GLY A 63 14.88 -3.56 -7.35
CA GLY A 63 14.68 -3.51 -8.79
C GLY A 63 13.21 -3.29 -9.17
N VAL A 64 12.42 -2.74 -8.28
CA VAL A 64 11.05 -2.25 -8.54
C VAL A 64 11.13 -1.04 -9.47
N GLU A 65 10.22 -0.98 -10.43
CA GLU A 65 10.20 0.03 -11.49
C GLU A 65 8.98 0.95 -11.37
N VAL A 66 7.90 0.48 -10.73
CA VAL A 66 6.68 1.24 -10.49
C VAL A 66 6.12 1.00 -9.08
N VAL A 67 5.69 2.06 -8.43
CA VAL A 67 4.98 2.03 -7.15
C VAL A 67 3.52 2.36 -7.40
N ARG A 68 2.59 1.56 -6.87
CA ARG A 68 1.17 1.91 -6.83
C ARG A 68 0.83 2.45 -5.45
N LEU A 69 0.21 3.63 -5.44
CA LEU A 69 -0.22 4.35 -4.26
C LEU A 69 -1.74 4.33 -4.17
N PRO A 70 -2.32 3.41 -3.38
CA PRO A 70 -3.74 3.40 -3.06
C PRO A 70 -4.12 4.65 -2.27
N VAL A 71 -5.09 5.45 -2.75
CA VAL A 71 -5.56 6.68 -2.11
C VAL A 71 -7.07 6.64 -1.94
N TRP A 72 -7.54 6.63 -0.71
CA TRP A 72 -8.97 6.66 -0.42
C TRP A 72 -9.54 8.08 -0.51
N PHE A 73 -9.63 8.61 -1.73
CA PHE A 73 -10.10 9.97 -1.99
C PHE A 73 -11.50 10.26 -1.45
N GLU A 74 -12.37 9.25 -1.23
CA GLU A 74 -13.72 9.47 -0.68
C GLU A 74 -13.70 10.03 0.73
N ILE A 75 -12.64 9.78 1.51
CA ILE A 75 -12.49 10.31 2.86
C ILE A 75 -11.55 11.52 2.93
N TRP A 76 -10.61 11.64 1.97
CA TRP A 76 -9.67 12.75 1.90
C TRP A 76 -10.22 13.93 1.09
N ASN A 77 -11.53 14.21 1.20
CA ASN A 77 -12.19 15.34 0.60
C ASN A 77 -13.22 15.99 1.55
N GLU A 78 -13.63 17.22 1.27
CA GLU A 78 -14.56 18.01 2.09
C GLU A 78 -16.03 17.60 1.89
N GLY A 79 -16.32 16.59 1.04
CA GLY A 79 -17.68 16.16 0.72
C GLY A 79 -18.35 17.02 -0.35
N ALA A 80 -19.67 16.73 -0.56
CA ALA A 80 -20.48 17.43 -1.54
C ALA A 80 -20.63 18.91 -1.21
N PRO A 81 -20.81 19.81 -2.23
CA PRO A 81 -20.99 19.48 -3.65
C PRO A 81 -19.69 19.32 -4.44
N ASP A 82 -18.57 19.82 -3.96
CA ASP A 82 -17.34 20.00 -4.72
C ASP A 82 -16.31 18.89 -4.50
N TYR A 83 -16.45 18.10 -3.44
CA TYR A 83 -15.51 17.03 -3.07
C TYR A 83 -14.05 17.50 -3.14
N LYS A 84 -13.79 18.68 -2.55
CA LYS A 84 -12.46 19.29 -2.56
C LYS A 84 -11.47 18.42 -1.82
N VAL A 85 -10.44 17.98 -2.52
CA VAL A 85 -9.39 17.12 -1.96
C VAL A 85 -8.57 17.88 -0.92
N SER A 86 -8.29 17.25 0.22
CA SER A 86 -7.57 17.88 1.32
C SER A 86 -6.12 18.23 0.93
N PRO A 87 -5.58 19.35 1.43
CA PRO A 87 -4.19 19.73 1.19
C PRO A 87 -3.18 18.66 1.62
N GLU A 88 -3.45 17.99 2.74
CA GLU A 88 -2.58 16.93 3.27
C GLU A 88 -2.50 15.73 2.33
N CYS A 89 -3.61 15.37 1.67
CA CYS A 89 -3.63 14.33 0.65
C CYS A 89 -2.72 14.68 -0.52
N PHE A 90 -2.79 15.91 -1.01
CA PHE A 90 -1.92 16.38 -2.09
C PHE A 90 -0.45 16.44 -1.67
N GLU A 91 -0.14 16.90 -0.46
CA GLU A 91 1.25 16.88 0.04
C GLU A 91 1.86 15.47 0.02
N MET A 92 1.09 14.46 0.39
CA MET A 92 1.58 13.08 0.39
C MET A 92 1.78 12.54 -1.02
N ILE A 93 0.85 12.83 -1.94
CA ILE A 93 1.00 12.47 -3.35
C ILE A 93 2.25 13.15 -3.94
N GLU A 94 2.47 14.43 -3.66
CA GLU A 94 3.63 15.19 -4.11
C GLU A 94 4.95 14.63 -3.57
N LYS A 95 4.99 14.23 -2.30
CA LYS A 95 6.16 13.57 -1.71
C LYS A 95 6.46 12.24 -2.41
N ALA A 96 5.45 11.39 -2.56
CA ALA A 96 5.61 10.10 -3.25
C ALA A 96 6.09 10.32 -4.69
N ALA A 97 5.53 11.30 -5.41
CA ALA A 97 5.93 11.66 -6.76
C ALA A 97 7.38 12.18 -6.81
N SER A 98 7.77 13.05 -5.88
CA SER A 98 9.15 13.55 -5.78
C SER A 98 10.14 12.40 -5.58
N TRP A 99 9.89 11.50 -4.63
CA TRP A 99 10.77 10.36 -4.37
C TRP A 99 10.83 9.39 -5.54
N CYS A 100 9.69 9.10 -6.18
CA CYS A 100 9.68 8.27 -7.39
C CYS A 100 10.48 8.91 -8.53
N GLY A 101 10.28 10.21 -8.78
CA GLY A 101 11.00 10.95 -9.81
C GLY A 101 12.52 10.98 -9.58
N GLU A 102 12.96 11.28 -8.34
CA GLU A 102 14.37 11.27 -7.95
C GLU A 102 15.02 9.89 -8.12
N LEU A 103 14.29 8.82 -7.86
CA LEU A 103 14.77 7.44 -7.94
C LEU A 103 14.55 6.80 -9.32
N GLY A 104 13.96 7.51 -10.27
CA GLY A 104 13.66 6.98 -11.61
C GLY A 104 12.68 5.81 -11.55
N MET A 105 11.60 5.93 -10.76
CA MET A 105 10.47 5.00 -10.70
C MET A 105 9.21 5.66 -11.21
N PHE A 106 8.27 4.86 -11.72
CA PHE A 106 6.92 5.31 -12.02
C PHE A 106 6.06 5.30 -10.76
N LEU A 107 5.04 6.17 -10.74
CA LEU A 107 4.06 6.25 -9.66
C LEU A 107 2.65 6.12 -10.22
N ILE A 108 1.88 5.17 -9.76
CA ILE A 108 0.45 5.05 -10.02
C ILE A 108 -0.29 5.70 -8.85
N ILE A 109 -1.09 6.71 -9.12
CA ILE A 109 -2.05 7.29 -8.18
C ILE A 109 -3.38 6.61 -8.45
N ASP A 110 -3.79 5.77 -7.50
CA ASP A 110 -5.00 4.98 -7.59
C ASP A 110 -6.11 5.59 -6.74
N PHE A 111 -7.29 5.82 -7.35
CA PHE A 111 -8.49 6.11 -6.57
C PHE A 111 -8.94 4.83 -5.88
N HIS A 112 -8.41 4.58 -4.70
CA HIS A 112 -8.75 3.40 -3.92
C HIS A 112 -10.05 3.62 -3.16
N ASN A 113 -10.91 2.60 -3.14
CA ASN A 113 -12.06 2.55 -2.26
C ASN A 113 -11.72 1.67 -1.07
N ASP A 114 -12.09 2.11 0.11
CA ASP A 114 -12.08 1.21 1.25
C ASP A 114 -13.33 0.35 1.23
N CYS A 115 -13.09 -0.95 1.14
CA CYS A 115 -14.13 -1.95 1.32
C CYS A 115 -14.45 -2.20 2.81
N ASN A 116 -14.12 -1.28 3.74
CA ASN A 116 -14.36 -1.42 5.18
C ASN A 116 -15.82 -1.80 5.50
N GLY A 117 -16.15 -3.07 5.30
CA GLY A 117 -17.45 -3.63 5.56
C GLY A 117 -18.54 -3.24 4.57
N SER A 118 -18.26 -2.39 3.58
CA SER A 118 -19.18 -2.08 2.48
C SER A 118 -18.80 -2.93 1.26
N SER A 119 -19.55 -3.97 1.02
CA SER A 119 -19.42 -4.78 -0.21
C SER A 119 -19.97 -4.08 -1.45
N LYS A 120 -19.92 -2.74 -1.52
CA LYS A 120 -20.57 -2.00 -2.62
C LYS A 120 -19.85 -0.71 -2.92
N THR A 121 -19.62 -0.46 -4.22
CA THR A 121 -19.20 0.86 -4.70
C THR A 121 -20.23 1.92 -4.30
N ASN A 122 -19.73 3.08 -3.85
CA ASN A 122 -20.55 4.22 -3.47
C ASN A 122 -21.57 4.58 -4.57
N PRO A 123 -22.87 4.69 -4.27
CA PRO A 123 -23.87 5.05 -5.28
C PRO A 123 -23.61 6.39 -5.99
N LYS A 124 -22.86 7.32 -5.33
CA LYS A 124 -22.49 8.63 -5.87
C LYS A 124 -21.11 8.64 -6.55
N ILE A 125 -20.51 7.47 -6.78
CA ILE A 125 -19.12 7.37 -7.26
C ILE A 125 -18.87 8.16 -8.55
N GLU A 126 -19.81 8.17 -9.49
CA GLU A 126 -19.66 8.97 -10.72
C GLU A 126 -19.51 10.46 -10.40
N GLN A 127 -20.36 11.00 -9.52
CA GLN A 127 -20.25 12.40 -9.09
C GLN A 127 -18.92 12.69 -8.41
N ILE A 128 -18.45 11.79 -7.56
CA ILE A 128 -17.17 11.93 -6.83
C ILE A 128 -16.00 11.92 -7.82
N LEU A 129 -15.93 10.94 -8.71
CA LEU A 129 -14.87 10.82 -9.71
C LEU A 129 -14.79 12.06 -10.63
N LEU A 130 -15.96 12.57 -11.08
CA LEU A 130 -16.03 13.76 -11.94
C LEU A 130 -15.58 15.05 -11.25
N LYS A 131 -15.55 15.07 -9.91
CA LYS A 131 -15.08 16.21 -9.12
C LYS A 131 -13.64 16.05 -8.66
N VAL A 132 -13.25 14.85 -8.22
CA VAL A 132 -11.92 14.57 -7.67
C VAL A 132 -10.86 14.51 -8.78
N TRP A 133 -11.10 13.76 -9.86
CA TRP A 133 -10.09 13.58 -10.90
C TRP A 133 -9.60 14.86 -11.56
N PRO A 134 -10.45 15.86 -11.90
CA PRO A 134 -9.94 17.14 -12.41
C PRO A 134 -9.01 17.85 -11.44
N GLN A 135 -9.25 17.78 -10.12
CA GLN A 135 -8.38 18.37 -9.10
C GLN A 135 -7.02 17.65 -9.04
N VAL A 136 -7.04 16.31 -9.03
CA VAL A 136 -5.82 15.48 -9.03
C VAL A 136 -5.03 15.72 -10.32
N ALA A 137 -5.70 15.70 -11.48
CA ALA A 137 -5.07 15.95 -12.77
C ALA A 137 -4.44 17.36 -12.82
N GLU A 138 -5.15 18.40 -12.39
CA GLU A 138 -4.62 19.78 -12.35
C GLU A 138 -3.38 19.88 -11.48
N ARG A 139 -3.38 19.21 -10.32
CA ARG A 139 -2.25 19.22 -9.39
C ARG A 139 -1.04 18.46 -9.92
N CYS A 140 -1.27 17.35 -10.65
CA CYS A 140 -0.22 16.42 -11.03
C CYS A 140 0.26 16.56 -12.49
N LYS A 141 -0.44 17.31 -13.37
CA LYS A 141 -0.12 17.39 -14.80
C LYS A 141 1.32 17.80 -15.12
N ASN A 142 1.95 18.57 -14.26
CA ASN A 142 3.33 19.04 -14.42
C ASN A 142 4.40 18.20 -13.70
N MET A 143 4.02 17.11 -13.01
CA MET A 143 4.96 16.26 -12.25
C MET A 143 5.82 15.33 -13.13
N GLY A 144 5.57 15.30 -14.44
CA GLY A 144 6.29 14.43 -15.37
C GLY A 144 5.47 13.21 -15.81
N SER A 145 5.92 12.57 -16.91
CA SER A 145 5.23 11.42 -17.52
C SER A 145 5.34 10.12 -16.72
N PHE A 146 6.13 10.10 -15.66
CA PHE A 146 6.26 8.94 -14.77
C PHE A 146 5.08 8.80 -13.80
N VAL A 147 4.22 9.82 -13.65
CA VAL A 147 2.97 9.74 -12.89
C VAL A 147 1.86 9.17 -13.79
N ILE A 148 1.11 8.22 -13.30
CA ILE A 148 0.04 7.48 -13.97
C ILE A 148 -1.21 7.56 -13.09
N TYR A 149 -2.39 7.73 -13.68
CA TYR A 149 -3.65 7.74 -12.94
C TYR A 149 -4.36 6.40 -13.09
N GLU A 150 -4.97 5.90 -12.02
CA GLU A 150 -5.87 4.76 -12.06
C GLU A 150 -7.27 5.21 -11.67
N VAL A 151 -8.23 5.06 -12.60
CA VAL A 151 -9.56 5.66 -12.45
C VAL A 151 -10.23 5.24 -11.17
N MET A 152 -10.18 3.94 -10.81
CA MET A 152 -10.68 3.42 -9.54
C MET A 152 -10.26 1.97 -9.32
N ASN A 153 -9.88 1.64 -8.09
CA ASN A 153 -9.71 0.29 -7.58
C ASN A 153 -11.06 -0.44 -7.49
N GLU A 154 -11.10 -1.67 -7.92
CA GLU A 154 -12.12 -2.71 -7.66
C GLU A 154 -13.59 -2.22 -7.61
N PRO A 155 -14.08 -1.47 -8.60
CA PRO A 155 -15.47 -1.07 -8.61
C PRO A 155 -16.39 -2.29 -8.70
N HIS A 156 -17.41 -2.36 -7.84
CA HIS A 156 -18.40 -3.43 -7.87
C HIS A 156 -19.76 -2.94 -7.41
N PHE A 157 -20.78 -3.37 -8.11
CA PHE A 157 -22.17 -3.10 -7.80
C PHE A 157 -22.90 -4.41 -7.49
N THR A 158 -24.01 -4.34 -6.79
CA THR A 158 -24.75 -5.52 -6.33
C THR A 158 -26.22 -5.44 -6.72
N SER A 159 -26.50 -5.09 -7.99
CA SER A 159 -27.88 -5.01 -8.49
C SER A 159 -28.52 -6.37 -8.71
N GLY A 160 -27.74 -7.45 -8.70
CA GLY A 160 -28.17 -8.79 -9.11
C GLY A 160 -28.08 -9.03 -10.63
N ASN A 161 -27.63 -8.03 -11.40
CA ASN A 161 -27.42 -8.10 -12.84
C ASN A 161 -25.96 -7.75 -13.15
N LEU A 162 -25.07 -8.71 -13.05
CA LEU A 162 -23.63 -8.52 -13.23
C LEU A 162 -23.29 -7.85 -14.59
N LYS A 163 -23.92 -8.27 -15.68
CA LYS A 163 -23.70 -7.67 -16.99
C LYS A 163 -24.09 -6.19 -17.03
N GLY A 164 -25.21 -5.86 -16.39
CA GLY A 164 -25.67 -4.47 -16.26
C GLY A 164 -24.72 -3.64 -15.37
N ASP A 165 -24.21 -4.22 -14.30
CA ASP A 165 -23.27 -3.58 -13.38
C ASP A 165 -21.93 -3.28 -14.07
N ILE A 166 -21.39 -4.22 -14.84
CA ILE A 166 -20.19 -4.02 -15.65
C ILE A 166 -20.40 -2.91 -16.70
N ALA A 167 -21.52 -2.92 -17.41
CA ALA A 167 -21.85 -1.89 -18.39
C ALA A 167 -22.02 -0.50 -17.76
N LYS A 168 -22.64 -0.43 -16.57
CA LYS A 168 -22.76 0.79 -15.79
C LYS A 168 -21.40 1.34 -15.41
N TRP A 169 -20.50 0.49 -14.90
CA TRP A 169 -19.14 0.91 -14.56
C TRP A 169 -18.39 1.42 -15.80
N ALA A 170 -18.43 0.69 -16.89
CA ALA A 170 -17.77 1.10 -18.14
C ALA A 170 -18.17 2.51 -18.59
N LYS A 171 -19.44 2.88 -18.41
CA LYS A 171 -19.94 4.24 -18.70
C LYS A 171 -19.38 5.27 -17.72
N ILE A 172 -19.42 4.99 -16.42
CA ILE A 172 -18.89 5.86 -15.34
C ILE A 172 -17.40 6.11 -15.59
N GLN A 173 -16.62 5.05 -15.80
CA GLN A 173 -15.19 5.12 -16.09
C GLN A 173 -14.89 5.96 -17.33
N GLY A 174 -15.67 5.79 -18.41
CA GLY A 174 -15.54 6.59 -19.62
C GLY A 174 -15.81 8.08 -19.40
N ASN A 175 -16.73 8.45 -18.51
CA ASN A 175 -16.99 9.83 -18.13
C ASN A 175 -15.86 10.41 -17.27
N ALA A 176 -15.33 9.63 -16.31
CA ALA A 176 -14.15 10.02 -15.53
C ALA A 176 -12.91 10.22 -16.42
N LEU A 177 -12.69 9.32 -17.39
CA LEU A 177 -11.61 9.44 -18.35
C LEU A 177 -11.71 10.74 -19.16
N LYS A 178 -12.89 11.11 -19.63
CA LYS A 178 -13.11 12.40 -20.33
C LYS A 178 -12.79 13.61 -19.43
N ALA A 179 -13.15 13.54 -18.15
CA ALA A 179 -12.85 14.60 -17.20
C ALA A 179 -11.33 14.74 -16.95
N ILE A 180 -10.60 13.63 -16.87
CA ILE A 180 -9.14 13.63 -16.80
C ILE A 180 -8.54 14.24 -18.07
N ARG A 181 -8.98 13.80 -19.25
CA ARG A 181 -8.46 14.26 -20.55
C ARG A 181 -8.66 15.75 -20.80
N ALA A 182 -9.72 16.34 -20.24
CA ALA A 182 -9.96 17.78 -20.32
C ALA A 182 -8.87 18.61 -19.60
N VAL A 183 -8.14 18.02 -18.66
CA VAL A 183 -7.11 18.69 -17.85
C VAL A 183 -5.69 18.20 -18.21
N ASP A 184 -5.53 16.89 -18.42
CA ASP A 184 -4.25 16.23 -18.70
C ASP A 184 -4.42 15.24 -19.87
N PRO A 185 -4.38 15.71 -21.13
CA PRO A 185 -4.76 14.93 -22.31
C PRO A 185 -3.81 13.77 -22.63
N GLU A 186 -2.54 13.88 -22.28
CA GLU A 186 -1.48 12.91 -22.68
C GLU A 186 -1.14 11.89 -21.59
N ARG A 187 -1.71 12.02 -20.40
CA ARG A 187 -1.39 11.16 -19.25
C ARG A 187 -1.73 9.70 -19.52
N LEU A 188 -0.85 8.77 -19.10
CA LEU A 188 -1.22 7.37 -19.01
C LEU A 188 -2.31 7.19 -17.95
N VAL A 189 -3.41 6.51 -18.32
CA VAL A 189 -4.53 6.22 -17.43
C VAL A 189 -4.82 4.73 -17.41
N ILE A 190 -4.93 4.17 -16.20
CA ILE A 190 -5.31 2.78 -15.99
C ILE A 190 -6.83 2.69 -15.88
N VAL A 191 -7.39 1.74 -16.64
CA VAL A 191 -8.82 1.42 -16.69
C VAL A 191 -9.03 -0.06 -16.37
N GLY A 192 -9.93 -0.36 -15.45
CA GLY A 192 -10.22 -1.71 -14.97
C GLY A 192 -11.69 -2.10 -15.10
N GLY A 193 -11.99 -3.36 -14.90
CA GLY A 193 -13.35 -3.91 -14.99
C GLY A 193 -14.24 -3.57 -13.78
N GLY A 194 -15.55 -3.74 -13.95
CA GLY A 194 -16.58 -3.36 -12.97
C GLY A 194 -17.04 -4.48 -12.02
N ASP A 195 -16.22 -5.49 -11.83
CA ASP A 195 -16.47 -6.61 -10.92
C ASP A 195 -15.15 -6.97 -10.22
N TRP A 196 -14.78 -6.19 -9.21
CA TRP A 196 -13.53 -6.34 -8.46
C TRP A 196 -12.28 -6.35 -9.36
N ASN A 197 -12.29 -5.58 -10.44
CA ASN A 197 -11.23 -5.63 -11.48
C ASN A 197 -10.93 -7.05 -11.98
N SER A 198 -11.94 -7.95 -11.96
CA SER A 198 -11.76 -9.30 -12.47
C SER A 198 -11.37 -9.28 -13.97
N LEU A 199 -10.59 -10.27 -14.39
CA LEU A 199 -10.16 -10.37 -15.78
C LEU A 199 -11.36 -10.42 -16.75
N ASP A 200 -12.41 -11.19 -16.43
CA ASP A 200 -13.61 -11.28 -17.25
C ASP A 200 -14.34 -9.94 -17.39
N SER A 201 -14.39 -9.15 -16.34
CA SER A 201 -15.00 -7.82 -16.40
C SER A 201 -14.15 -6.82 -17.19
N MET A 202 -12.82 -6.93 -17.15
CA MET A 202 -11.92 -6.16 -18.02
C MET A 202 -12.14 -6.52 -19.50
N LEU A 203 -12.27 -7.81 -19.84
CA LEU A 203 -12.54 -8.26 -21.20
C LEU A 203 -13.86 -7.75 -21.77
N ALA A 204 -14.81 -7.37 -20.92
CA ALA A 204 -16.10 -6.79 -21.29
C ALA A 204 -16.07 -5.27 -21.49
N LEU A 205 -14.95 -4.59 -21.21
CA LEU A 205 -14.83 -3.15 -21.41
C LEU A 205 -14.91 -2.75 -22.87
N PRO A 206 -15.55 -1.62 -23.19
CA PRO A 206 -15.54 -1.07 -24.55
C PRO A 206 -14.14 -0.60 -24.96
N ASP A 207 -13.97 -0.36 -26.24
CA ASP A 207 -12.82 0.38 -26.74
C ASP A 207 -13.10 1.88 -26.58
N TYR A 208 -12.41 2.51 -25.63
CA TYR A 208 -12.56 3.95 -25.33
C TYR A 208 -11.94 4.86 -26.41
N LYS A 209 -11.24 4.30 -27.41
CA LYS A 209 -10.57 5.07 -28.48
C LYS A 209 -9.55 6.09 -27.92
N ASP A 210 -8.79 5.67 -26.97
CA ASP A 210 -7.77 6.46 -26.29
C ASP A 210 -6.44 5.67 -26.33
N GLU A 211 -5.39 6.27 -26.86
CA GLU A 211 -4.10 5.62 -27.08
C GLU A 211 -3.21 5.57 -25.83
N ASN A 212 -3.58 6.32 -24.78
CA ASN A 212 -2.82 6.43 -23.54
C ASN A 212 -3.49 5.66 -22.38
N LEU A 213 -4.05 4.48 -22.70
CA LEU A 213 -4.65 3.60 -21.71
C LEU A 213 -3.77 2.39 -21.39
N ILE A 214 -3.88 1.96 -20.14
CA ILE A 214 -3.41 0.68 -19.62
C ILE A 214 -4.65 -0.08 -19.15
N TYR A 215 -4.94 -1.23 -19.77
CA TYR A 215 -6.03 -2.09 -19.29
C TYR A 215 -5.53 -2.93 -18.13
N ASN A 216 -6.31 -3.01 -17.07
CA ASN A 216 -5.92 -3.61 -15.80
C ASN A 216 -6.91 -4.67 -15.31
N PHE A 217 -6.37 -5.70 -14.68
CA PHE A 217 -7.13 -6.69 -13.94
C PHE A 217 -6.40 -7.07 -12.64
N HIS A 218 -7.13 -7.64 -11.68
CA HIS A 218 -6.58 -8.25 -10.47
C HIS A 218 -6.62 -9.77 -10.59
N ASP A 219 -5.63 -10.46 -10.04
CA ASP A 219 -5.54 -11.93 -10.14
C ASP A 219 -5.09 -12.58 -8.84
N TYR A 220 -6.05 -12.98 -8.04
CA TYR A 220 -5.83 -13.76 -6.82
C TYR A 220 -6.22 -15.24 -6.98
N THR A 221 -6.25 -15.75 -8.23
CA THR A 221 -6.61 -17.15 -8.47
C THR A 221 -5.47 -18.11 -8.12
N PRO A 222 -5.78 -19.29 -7.50
CA PRO A 222 -7.09 -19.70 -7.00
C PRO A 222 -7.39 -19.08 -5.63
N PHE A 223 -8.54 -18.43 -5.49
CA PHE A 223 -8.92 -17.62 -4.32
C PHE A 223 -8.87 -18.40 -3.00
N LEU A 224 -9.26 -19.69 -3.03
CA LEU A 224 -9.19 -20.56 -1.86
C LEU A 224 -7.77 -20.68 -1.28
N PHE A 225 -6.74 -20.65 -2.11
CA PHE A 225 -5.34 -20.69 -1.65
C PHE A 225 -4.84 -19.32 -1.22
N THR A 226 -5.07 -18.30 -2.05
CA THR A 226 -4.47 -16.99 -1.83
C THR A 226 -5.05 -16.24 -0.62
N HIS A 227 -6.33 -16.50 -0.29
CA HIS A 227 -7.07 -15.85 0.79
C HIS A 227 -7.50 -16.81 1.91
N GLN A 228 -6.87 -17.99 2.00
CA GLN A 228 -7.17 -18.94 3.09
C GLN A 228 -6.99 -18.26 4.45
N GLY A 229 -7.99 -18.37 5.31
CA GLY A 229 -7.99 -17.80 6.65
C GLY A 229 -8.10 -16.28 6.74
N ALA A 230 -8.23 -15.56 5.62
CA ALA A 230 -8.36 -14.10 5.60
C ALA A 230 -9.64 -13.63 6.31
N PRO A 231 -9.53 -12.83 7.40
CA PRO A 231 -10.68 -12.51 8.26
C PRO A 231 -11.73 -11.62 7.59
N TRP A 232 -11.36 -10.90 6.55
CA TRP A 232 -12.24 -10.04 5.74
C TRP A 232 -12.99 -10.76 4.62
N THR A 233 -12.76 -12.08 4.45
CA THR A 233 -13.41 -12.90 3.43
C THR A 233 -14.31 -13.98 4.05
N TYR A 234 -15.13 -14.62 3.21
CA TYR A 234 -15.88 -15.83 3.62
C TYR A 234 -14.96 -17.03 3.89
N LEU A 235 -13.68 -16.97 3.53
CA LEU A 235 -12.69 -18.03 3.75
C LEU A 235 -11.99 -17.99 5.12
N LYS A 236 -12.38 -17.09 6.02
CA LYS A 236 -11.71 -16.83 7.32
C LYS A 236 -11.43 -18.05 8.19
N ARG A 237 -12.15 -19.13 8.01
CA ARG A 237 -12.00 -20.38 8.78
C ARG A 237 -11.44 -21.56 7.97
N ILE A 238 -11.09 -21.34 6.70
CA ILE A 238 -10.45 -22.36 5.84
C ILE A 238 -8.97 -22.05 5.73
N THR A 239 -8.13 -22.96 6.17
CA THR A 239 -6.67 -22.80 6.22
C THR A 239 -5.98 -24.09 5.81
N LYS A 240 -4.67 -24.07 5.60
CA LYS A 240 -3.83 -25.21 5.22
C LYS A 240 -4.21 -25.79 3.85
N ILE A 241 -4.67 -24.96 2.94
CA ILE A 241 -4.93 -25.34 1.55
C ILE A 241 -3.58 -25.49 0.83
N PRO A 242 -3.29 -26.65 0.25
CA PRO A 242 -2.01 -26.88 -0.44
C PRO A 242 -2.01 -26.25 -1.85
N PHE A 243 -0.84 -25.82 -2.32
CA PHE A 243 -0.63 -25.42 -3.72
C PHE A 243 0.67 -26.01 -4.29
N PRO A 244 0.63 -26.71 -5.45
CA PRO A 244 -0.57 -27.08 -6.24
C PRO A 244 -1.53 -27.97 -5.46
N TYR A 245 -2.74 -28.17 -6.00
CA TYR A 245 -3.69 -29.09 -5.40
C TYR A 245 -3.07 -30.48 -5.12
N SER A 246 -3.30 -30.99 -3.92
CA SER A 246 -2.98 -32.36 -3.53
C SER A 246 -4.14 -32.91 -2.71
N LYS A 247 -4.76 -33.99 -3.21
CA LYS A 247 -5.91 -34.61 -2.55
C LYS A 247 -5.57 -35.07 -1.13
N GLU A 248 -4.35 -35.56 -0.94
CA GLU A 248 -3.84 -36.13 0.32
C GLU A 248 -3.61 -35.05 1.37
N LYS A 249 -3.29 -33.83 0.93
CA LYS A 249 -2.99 -32.68 1.81
C LYS A 249 -4.20 -31.79 2.07
N MET A 250 -5.31 -31.97 1.32
CA MET A 250 -6.50 -31.12 1.51
C MET A 250 -7.08 -31.31 2.91
N PRO A 251 -7.25 -30.23 3.69
CA PRO A 251 -7.91 -30.32 4.98
C PRO A 251 -9.40 -30.66 4.80
N PRO A 252 -10.08 -31.21 5.81
CA PRO A 252 -11.52 -31.48 5.71
C PRO A 252 -12.32 -30.18 5.61
N LEU A 253 -13.32 -30.16 4.74
CA LEU A 253 -14.28 -29.06 4.66
C LEU A 253 -15.04 -28.92 5.99
N PRO A 254 -15.21 -27.73 6.56
CA PRO A 254 -16.01 -27.52 7.77
C PRO A 254 -17.42 -28.10 7.64
N LYS A 255 -17.91 -28.81 8.66
CA LYS A 255 -19.25 -29.48 8.62
C LYS A 255 -20.39 -28.53 8.25
N ASN A 256 -20.30 -27.26 8.72
CA ASN A 256 -21.27 -26.18 8.47
C ASN A 256 -20.77 -25.19 7.44
N ALA A 257 -20.03 -25.65 6.41
CA ALA A 257 -19.53 -24.80 5.35
C ALA A 257 -20.68 -24.05 4.63
N THR A 258 -20.45 -22.78 4.31
CA THR A 258 -21.38 -21.99 3.51
C THR A 258 -21.42 -22.48 2.05
N ALA A 259 -22.36 -21.99 1.27
CA ALA A 259 -22.46 -22.29 -0.16
C ALA A 259 -21.18 -21.86 -0.90
N ASP A 260 -20.65 -20.67 -0.57
CA ASP A 260 -19.43 -20.15 -1.17
C ASP A 260 -18.20 -20.98 -0.81
N GLU A 261 -18.02 -21.32 0.48
CA GLU A 261 -16.94 -22.19 0.92
C GLU A 261 -16.97 -23.56 0.22
N ARG A 262 -18.17 -24.15 0.04
CA ARG A 262 -18.33 -25.42 -0.69
C ARG A 262 -17.98 -25.29 -2.17
N ARG A 263 -18.40 -24.19 -2.80
CA ARG A 263 -18.11 -23.92 -4.21
C ARG A 263 -16.59 -23.84 -4.44
N GLU A 264 -15.88 -23.01 -3.66
CA GLU A 264 -14.44 -22.88 -3.75
C GLU A 264 -13.74 -24.22 -3.52
N TRP A 265 -14.13 -24.93 -2.47
CA TRP A 265 -13.58 -26.26 -2.14
C TRP A 265 -13.74 -27.26 -3.29
N THR A 266 -14.96 -27.37 -3.83
CA THR A 266 -15.29 -28.35 -4.86
C THR A 266 -14.55 -28.07 -6.17
N ASN A 267 -14.38 -26.79 -6.51
CA ASN A 267 -13.75 -26.36 -7.73
C ASN A 267 -12.23 -26.30 -7.62
N TYR A 268 -11.65 -26.34 -6.43
CA TYR A 268 -10.25 -26.04 -6.18
C TYR A 268 -9.28 -26.84 -7.04
N GLN A 269 -9.51 -28.14 -7.24
CA GLN A 269 -8.65 -28.97 -8.10
C GLN A 269 -8.59 -28.42 -9.53
N LYS A 270 -9.71 -27.99 -10.06
CA LYS A 270 -9.79 -27.38 -11.39
C LYS A 270 -9.18 -25.98 -11.38
N ASP A 271 -9.54 -25.16 -10.41
CA ASP A 271 -9.16 -23.74 -10.35
C ASP A 271 -7.66 -23.56 -10.09
N SER A 272 -7.02 -24.52 -9.40
CA SER A 272 -5.58 -24.53 -9.16
C SER A 272 -4.76 -25.19 -10.27
N SER A 273 -5.39 -25.69 -11.33
CA SER A 273 -4.68 -26.28 -12.47
C SER A 273 -3.95 -25.21 -13.28
N GLU A 274 -2.78 -25.55 -13.81
CA GLU A 274 -1.98 -24.66 -14.65
C GLU A 274 -2.80 -24.09 -15.82
N GLN A 275 -3.59 -24.92 -16.48
CA GLN A 275 -4.46 -24.49 -17.57
C GLN A 275 -5.43 -23.39 -17.14
N ASN A 276 -6.09 -23.53 -15.99
CA ASN A 276 -7.06 -22.54 -15.50
C ASN A 276 -6.37 -21.26 -14.98
N LEU A 277 -5.14 -21.35 -14.52
CA LEU A 277 -4.38 -20.20 -14.04
C LEU A 277 -3.70 -19.42 -15.18
N CYS A 278 -3.37 -20.09 -16.29
CA CYS A 278 -2.56 -19.52 -17.36
C CYS A 278 -3.39 -19.09 -18.57
N SER A 279 -4.35 -19.92 -19.02
CA SER A 279 -5.12 -19.63 -20.25
C SER A 279 -5.94 -18.33 -20.22
N PRO A 280 -6.46 -17.83 -19.08
CA PRO A 280 -7.13 -16.53 -19.04
C PRO A 280 -6.19 -15.38 -19.42
N LEU A 281 -4.89 -15.48 -19.10
CA LEU A 281 -3.90 -14.47 -19.43
C LEU A 281 -3.72 -14.30 -20.96
N ASP A 282 -3.86 -15.39 -21.73
CA ASP A 282 -3.79 -15.34 -23.18
C ASP A 282 -4.95 -14.51 -23.77
N LYS A 283 -6.16 -14.67 -23.22
CA LYS A 283 -7.32 -13.84 -23.61
C LYS A 283 -7.10 -12.36 -23.30
N ALA A 284 -6.48 -12.05 -22.15
CA ALA A 284 -6.14 -10.68 -21.79
C ALA A 284 -5.12 -10.07 -22.76
N VAL A 285 -4.11 -10.83 -23.18
CA VAL A 285 -3.13 -10.39 -24.19
C VAL A 285 -3.80 -10.16 -25.55
N GLU A 286 -4.68 -11.07 -25.98
CA GLU A 286 -5.44 -10.91 -27.23
C GLU A 286 -6.31 -9.64 -27.19
N PHE A 287 -6.97 -9.37 -26.05
CA PHE A 287 -7.76 -8.17 -25.83
C PHE A 287 -6.91 -6.90 -25.95
N ALA A 288 -5.73 -6.85 -25.31
CA ALA A 288 -4.81 -5.71 -25.34
C ALA A 288 -4.22 -5.52 -26.75
N ASN A 289 -3.84 -6.61 -27.44
CA ASN A 289 -3.34 -6.58 -28.81
C ASN A 289 -4.36 -5.96 -29.77
N LYS A 290 -5.64 -6.34 -29.68
CA LYS A 290 -6.72 -5.78 -30.51
C LYS A 290 -6.89 -4.27 -30.34
N ARG A 291 -6.44 -3.70 -29.22
CA ARG A 291 -6.55 -2.28 -28.88
C ARG A 291 -5.23 -1.51 -29.03
N GLY A 292 -4.12 -2.20 -29.29
CA GLY A 292 -2.80 -1.61 -29.27
C GLY A 292 -2.43 -1.00 -27.90
N ALA A 293 -3.02 -1.50 -26.81
CA ALA A 293 -2.91 -0.95 -25.47
C ALA A 293 -1.93 -1.74 -24.60
N ALA A 294 -1.43 -1.14 -23.53
CA ALA A 294 -0.68 -1.85 -22.49
C ALA A 294 -1.63 -2.67 -21.61
N LEU A 295 -1.11 -3.77 -21.05
CA LEU A 295 -1.83 -4.66 -20.16
C LEU A 295 -1.10 -4.78 -18.82
N MET A 296 -1.88 -4.70 -17.73
CA MET A 296 -1.36 -4.75 -16.36
C MET A 296 -2.21 -5.69 -15.49
N CYS A 297 -1.54 -6.35 -14.54
CA CYS A 297 -2.14 -6.95 -13.36
C CYS A 297 -1.56 -6.21 -12.15
N ASN A 298 -2.29 -5.23 -11.61
CA ASN A 298 -1.73 -4.37 -10.58
C ASN A 298 -2.12 -4.76 -9.15
N GLU A 299 -2.81 -5.91 -9.01
CA GLU A 299 -2.91 -6.63 -7.76
C GLU A 299 -2.87 -8.13 -7.99
N PHE A 300 -1.95 -8.79 -7.30
CA PHE A 300 -1.86 -10.23 -7.18
C PHE A 300 -1.04 -10.59 -5.95
N GLY A 301 -1.36 -11.70 -5.30
CA GLY A 301 -0.64 -12.09 -4.10
C GLY A 301 -1.23 -13.29 -3.37
N VAL A 302 -0.52 -13.74 -2.34
CA VAL A 302 -0.92 -14.81 -1.43
C VAL A 302 -0.68 -14.36 0.00
N SER A 303 -1.72 -14.44 0.86
CA SER A 303 -1.59 -14.17 2.29
C SER A 303 -0.50 -15.05 2.92
N LEU A 304 0.41 -14.42 3.67
CA LEU A 304 1.54 -15.12 4.28
C LEU A 304 1.14 -15.88 5.56
N LYS A 305 -0.02 -15.56 6.14
CA LYS A 305 -0.39 -16.01 7.48
C LYS A 305 -0.67 -17.53 7.57
N TYR A 306 -1.30 -18.10 6.55
CA TYR A 306 -1.77 -19.48 6.59
C TYR A 306 -1.27 -20.33 5.42
N ALA A 307 -0.76 -19.74 4.36
CA ALA A 307 -0.16 -20.46 3.25
C ALA A 307 1.18 -21.08 3.67
N ASP A 308 1.46 -22.31 3.23
CA ASP A 308 2.80 -22.88 3.38
C ASP A 308 3.83 -21.98 2.68
N PRO A 309 4.94 -21.60 3.33
CA PRO A 309 5.90 -20.65 2.77
C PRO A 309 6.51 -21.11 1.44
N LYS A 310 6.76 -22.42 1.23
CA LYS A 310 7.31 -22.95 -0.02
C LYS A 310 6.26 -22.95 -1.13
N GLU A 311 5.04 -23.30 -0.79
CA GLU A 311 3.91 -23.30 -1.73
C GLU A 311 3.54 -21.87 -2.14
N ARG A 312 3.62 -20.91 -1.20
CA ARG A 312 3.49 -19.47 -1.48
C ARG A 312 4.54 -19.00 -2.50
N VAL A 313 5.81 -19.32 -2.28
CA VAL A 313 6.91 -18.97 -3.20
C VAL A 313 6.70 -19.62 -4.57
N ASN A 314 6.25 -20.89 -4.62
CA ASN A 314 5.97 -21.58 -5.88
C ASN A 314 4.83 -20.91 -6.67
N TRP A 315 3.76 -20.48 -6.00
CA TRP A 315 2.67 -19.75 -6.64
C TRP A 315 3.17 -18.44 -7.29
N TYR A 316 3.96 -17.64 -6.56
CA TYR A 316 4.53 -16.41 -7.12
C TYR A 316 5.47 -16.69 -8.29
N ARG A 317 6.29 -17.72 -8.21
CA ARG A 317 7.20 -18.11 -9.30
C ARG A 317 6.43 -18.43 -10.59
N LEU A 318 5.35 -19.17 -10.49
CA LEU A 318 4.51 -19.54 -11.63
C LEU A 318 3.77 -18.30 -12.18
N LYS A 319 3.07 -17.55 -11.32
CA LYS A 319 2.30 -16.38 -11.76
C LYS A 319 3.19 -15.30 -12.39
N CYS A 320 4.29 -14.96 -11.76
CA CYS A 320 5.22 -13.98 -12.31
C CYS A 320 5.82 -14.47 -13.64
N GLY A 321 6.21 -15.74 -13.73
CA GLY A 321 6.73 -16.33 -14.96
C GLY A 321 5.73 -16.22 -16.12
N TRP A 322 4.49 -16.64 -15.92
CA TRP A 322 3.44 -16.56 -16.95
C TRP A 322 3.12 -15.12 -17.37
N MET A 323 3.11 -14.16 -16.43
CA MET A 323 2.91 -12.75 -16.75
C MET A 323 4.10 -12.17 -17.51
N ASP A 324 5.34 -12.48 -17.11
CA ASP A 324 6.57 -12.02 -17.76
C ASP A 324 6.69 -12.53 -19.19
N GLU A 325 6.39 -13.82 -19.45
CA GLU A 325 6.34 -14.42 -20.77
C GLU A 325 5.36 -13.70 -21.72
N ARG A 326 4.24 -13.26 -21.16
CA ARG A 326 3.17 -12.53 -21.89
C ARG A 326 3.35 -11.03 -21.89
N LYS A 327 4.42 -10.54 -21.27
CA LYS A 327 4.68 -9.10 -21.14
C LYS A 327 3.55 -8.33 -20.45
N ILE A 328 2.86 -8.96 -19.52
CA ILE A 328 1.89 -8.31 -18.64
C ILE A 328 2.68 -7.58 -17.55
N ILE A 329 2.43 -6.29 -17.39
CA ILE A 329 3.00 -5.50 -16.30
C ILE A 329 2.37 -6.01 -15.00
N ARG A 330 3.18 -6.27 -13.98
CA ARG A 330 2.71 -6.83 -12.71
C ARG A 330 3.09 -5.96 -11.53
N VAL A 331 2.12 -5.66 -10.66
CA VAL A 331 2.35 -4.90 -9.43
C VAL A 331 1.80 -5.71 -8.26
N SER A 332 2.69 -6.25 -7.43
CA SER A 332 2.29 -7.15 -6.35
C SER A 332 1.57 -6.42 -5.22
N TRP A 333 0.55 -7.02 -4.69
CA TRP A 333 -0.03 -6.69 -3.41
C TRP A 333 0.66 -7.55 -2.36
N ASP A 334 1.50 -7.07 -1.44
CA ASP A 334 1.86 -5.69 -1.15
C ASP A 334 3.36 -5.57 -0.72
N TYR A 335 3.78 -4.41 -0.16
CA TYR A 335 5.15 -4.24 0.32
C TYR A 335 5.38 -4.86 1.71
N THR A 336 4.59 -4.47 2.74
CA THR A 336 4.88 -4.80 4.15
C THR A 336 3.76 -5.50 4.92
N GLN A 337 2.56 -5.61 4.32
CA GLN A 337 1.40 -6.15 5.02
C GLN A 337 1.23 -7.67 4.78
N GLU A 338 0.01 -8.18 4.88
CA GLU A 338 -0.28 -9.62 4.88
C GLU A 338 0.13 -10.37 3.60
N PHE A 339 0.26 -9.67 2.48
CA PHE A 339 0.76 -10.23 1.22
C PHE A 339 2.22 -9.85 0.94
N GLY A 340 2.88 -9.20 1.89
CA GLY A 340 4.11 -8.47 1.77
C GLY A 340 5.35 -9.27 1.36
N LEU A 341 6.41 -8.52 1.10
CA LEU A 341 7.70 -9.04 0.64
C LEU A 341 8.58 -9.55 1.81
N PHE A 342 8.13 -9.40 3.04
CA PHE A 342 8.85 -9.80 4.24
C PHE A 342 8.42 -11.19 4.74
N LYS A 343 9.16 -11.74 5.69
CA LYS A 343 8.87 -13.05 6.30
C LYS A 343 7.65 -13.00 7.24
N SER A 344 7.38 -11.84 7.83
CA SER A 344 6.22 -11.59 8.68
C SER A 344 5.76 -10.13 8.55
N THR A 345 4.57 -9.83 9.08
CA THR A 345 4.04 -8.45 9.13
C THR A 345 4.58 -7.64 10.30
N SER A 346 5.10 -8.30 11.34
CA SER A 346 5.63 -7.67 12.55
C SER A 346 7.13 -7.37 12.48
N GLN A 347 7.85 -8.02 11.57
CA GLN A 347 9.29 -7.87 11.39
C GLN A 347 9.56 -7.48 9.94
N THR A 348 9.81 -6.18 9.73
CA THR A 348 9.99 -5.60 8.39
C THR A 348 11.28 -4.80 8.27
N ARG A 349 12.33 -5.23 8.99
CA ARG A 349 13.67 -4.63 8.85
C ARG A 349 14.23 -4.94 7.47
N PHE A 350 14.68 -3.92 6.81
CA PHE A 350 15.29 -4.05 5.49
C PHE A 350 16.82 -4.06 5.61
N PRO A 351 17.55 -5.03 5.05
CA PRO A 351 17.07 -6.16 4.21
C PRO A 351 16.89 -7.49 4.94
N GLU A 352 17.13 -7.60 6.26
CA GLU A 352 17.25 -8.87 6.99
C GLU A 352 15.96 -9.70 7.00
N ASP A 353 14.81 -9.03 7.12
CA ASP A 353 13.52 -9.70 7.26
C ASP A 353 12.85 -9.96 5.91
N LEU A 354 13.49 -9.55 4.81
CA LEU A 354 13.01 -9.85 3.46
C LEU A 354 12.91 -11.36 3.22
N ASN A 355 11.84 -11.78 2.56
CA ASN A 355 11.67 -13.15 2.09
C ASN A 355 12.47 -13.36 0.79
N ALA A 356 13.76 -13.66 0.92
CA ALA A 356 14.67 -13.80 -0.22
C ALA A 356 14.19 -14.82 -1.26
N PRO A 357 13.69 -16.04 -0.90
CA PRO A 357 13.11 -16.97 -1.87
C PRO A 357 11.92 -16.37 -2.63
N LEU A 358 11.06 -15.58 -1.97
CA LEU A 358 9.94 -14.91 -2.60
C LEU A 358 10.40 -13.86 -3.60
N LEU A 359 11.34 -13.01 -3.21
CA LEU A 359 11.92 -11.98 -4.09
C LEU A 359 12.52 -12.60 -5.35
N GLN A 360 13.29 -13.68 -5.21
CA GLN A 360 13.86 -14.44 -6.34
C GLN A 360 12.76 -14.99 -7.26
N ALA A 361 11.71 -15.58 -6.69
CA ALA A 361 10.57 -16.11 -7.44
C ALA A 361 9.84 -15.00 -8.23
N MET A 362 9.81 -13.79 -7.71
CA MET A 362 9.22 -12.62 -8.36
C MET A 362 10.18 -11.90 -9.31
N GLY A 363 11.43 -12.37 -9.47
CA GLY A 363 12.45 -11.68 -10.28
C GLY A 363 12.88 -10.32 -9.73
N TYR A 364 12.76 -10.13 -8.42
CA TYR A 364 13.34 -9.00 -7.71
C TYR A 364 14.78 -9.28 -7.30
N LYS A 365 15.54 -8.22 -7.05
CA LYS A 365 16.88 -8.32 -6.46
C LYS A 365 16.76 -8.64 -4.97
N VAL A 366 17.71 -9.41 -4.46
CA VAL A 366 17.86 -9.65 -3.01
C VAL A 366 19.04 -8.81 -2.54
N PRO A 367 18.81 -7.69 -1.85
CA PRO A 367 19.90 -6.86 -1.32
C PRO A 367 20.71 -7.65 -0.30
N ALA A 368 22.01 -7.49 -0.36
CA ALA A 368 22.93 -7.99 0.67
C ALA A 368 23.19 -6.88 1.72
N GLY A 369 23.50 -7.28 2.95
CA GLY A 369 23.87 -6.36 4.01
C GLY A 369 23.02 -6.52 5.27
N LYS A 370 23.22 -5.60 6.19
CA LYS A 370 22.44 -5.44 7.40
C LYS A 370 21.72 -4.11 7.36
N SER A 371 20.59 -4.01 8.06
CA SER A 371 19.92 -2.73 8.29
C SER A 371 20.90 -1.77 8.94
N GLN A 372 20.78 -0.51 8.57
CA GLN A 372 21.49 0.53 9.28
C GLN A 372 20.85 0.69 10.66
N SER A 373 21.64 0.54 11.72
CA SER A 373 21.15 0.78 13.07
C SER A 373 20.67 2.22 13.24
N TRP A 374 19.44 2.39 13.73
CA TRP A 374 18.92 3.71 14.06
C TRP A 374 19.83 4.41 15.07
N LEU A 375 20.27 3.70 16.09
CA LEU A 375 21.09 4.26 17.17
C LEU A 375 22.40 4.88 16.64
N LEU A 376 22.98 4.28 15.59
CA LEU A 376 24.17 4.84 14.95
C LEU A 376 23.82 6.02 14.02
N ALA A 377 22.74 5.90 13.26
CA ALA A 377 22.33 6.94 12.30
C ALA A 377 21.78 8.20 12.97
N ALA A 378 21.07 8.04 14.09
CA ALA A 378 20.44 9.13 14.84
C ALA A 378 21.42 9.95 15.69
N LYS A 379 22.67 9.49 15.85
CA LYS A 379 23.68 10.14 16.72
C LYS A 379 24.01 11.54 16.23
N THR A 380 23.96 12.50 17.14
CA THR A 380 24.31 13.91 16.92
C THR A 380 25.30 14.37 17.99
N SER A 381 25.84 15.57 17.90
CA SER A 381 26.73 16.15 18.92
C SER A 381 26.09 16.34 20.31
N GLY A 382 24.74 16.25 20.39
CA GLY A 382 23.99 16.44 21.66
C GLY A 382 23.07 15.30 22.01
N GLY A 383 23.27 14.10 21.45
CA GLY A 383 22.42 12.94 21.71
C GLY A 383 21.92 12.24 20.45
N TYR A 384 20.66 11.80 20.44
CA TYR A 384 20.09 11.02 19.33
C TYR A 384 18.79 11.65 18.84
N SER A 385 18.68 11.91 17.53
CA SER A 385 17.48 12.50 16.93
C SER A 385 16.42 11.43 16.69
N ILE A 386 15.19 11.67 17.15
CA ILE A 386 14.02 10.84 16.89
C ILE A 386 13.17 11.49 15.80
N TYR A 387 12.91 12.80 15.92
CA TYR A 387 12.16 13.56 14.94
C TYR A 387 12.69 14.98 14.85
N LYS A 388 13.00 15.43 13.63
CA LYS A 388 13.49 16.78 13.38
C LYS A 388 13.03 17.29 12.02
N ASN A 389 12.40 18.45 11.98
CA ASN A 389 12.05 19.16 10.75
C ASN A 389 11.23 18.36 9.73
N GLY A 390 10.29 17.51 10.19
CA GLY A 390 9.45 16.71 9.32
C GLY A 390 10.08 15.37 8.92
N ASP A 391 11.20 15.00 9.54
CA ASP A 391 11.96 13.79 9.23
C ASP A 391 12.19 12.95 10.48
N THR A 392 11.94 11.66 10.39
CA THR A 392 12.21 10.64 11.40
C THR A 392 13.51 9.86 11.12
N GLY A 393 14.19 10.17 10.02
CA GLY A 393 15.35 9.40 9.59
C GLY A 393 14.99 7.96 9.23
N LEU A 394 15.48 7.00 10.02
CA LEU A 394 15.21 5.57 9.81
C LEU A 394 13.97 5.06 10.55
N LEU A 395 13.33 5.89 11.38
CA LEU A 395 12.17 5.49 12.16
C LEU A 395 10.90 5.47 11.33
N ARG A 396 10.00 4.57 11.68
CA ARG A 396 8.59 4.64 11.27
C ARG A 396 7.78 5.32 12.35
N ALA A 397 6.86 6.20 11.97
CA ALA A 397 5.90 6.77 12.88
C ALA A 397 4.49 6.40 12.45
N TYR A 398 3.68 5.86 13.37
CA TYR A 398 2.33 5.42 13.09
C TYR A 398 1.43 5.44 14.32
N GLY A 399 0.11 5.51 14.10
CA GLY A 399 -0.90 5.28 15.13
C GLY A 399 -1.31 3.82 15.18
N TYR A 400 -1.53 3.28 16.38
CA TYR A 400 -2.01 1.91 16.55
C TYR A 400 -3.55 1.85 16.55
N GLY A 401 -4.11 0.93 15.74
CA GLY A 401 -5.55 0.69 15.66
C GLY A 401 -6.35 1.93 15.24
N ALA A 402 -7.49 2.15 15.91
CA ALA A 402 -8.38 3.28 15.64
C ALA A 402 -7.90 4.60 16.29
N SER A 403 -6.61 4.82 16.41
CA SER A 403 -6.03 5.78 17.34
C SER A 403 -6.14 7.26 16.98
N GLY A 404 -6.40 7.62 15.75
CA GLY A 404 -6.40 9.02 15.32
C GLY A 404 -5.48 9.23 14.12
N SER A 405 -5.38 10.47 13.70
CA SER A 405 -4.57 10.87 12.55
C SER A 405 -3.21 11.41 12.98
N LEU A 406 -2.19 11.09 12.18
CA LEU A 406 -0.82 11.59 12.33
C LEU A 406 -0.41 12.26 11.01
N ALA A 407 -0.12 13.55 11.07
CA ALA A 407 0.38 14.30 9.93
C ALA A 407 1.73 14.97 10.26
N PHE A 408 2.70 14.83 9.36
CA PHE A 408 3.92 15.63 9.40
C PHE A 408 3.71 16.90 8.57
N SER A 409 3.51 18.03 9.24
CA SER A 409 3.43 19.31 8.57
C SER A 409 4.82 19.73 8.08
N GLN A 410 4.90 20.07 6.79
CA GLN A 410 6.12 20.60 6.16
C GLN A 410 5.92 22.02 5.62
N ASN A 411 4.68 22.48 5.57
CA ASN A 411 4.34 23.81 5.08
C ASN A 411 4.31 24.81 6.23
N GLY A 412 4.95 25.95 6.03
CA GLY A 412 5.04 27.02 7.00
C GLY A 412 6.26 26.94 7.93
N GLU A 413 6.31 27.83 8.90
CA GLU A 413 7.41 27.95 9.85
C GLU A 413 7.47 26.80 10.89
N GLU A 414 6.41 25.99 10.99
CA GLU A 414 6.27 24.94 11.99
C GLU A 414 6.35 23.54 11.37
N LYS A 415 7.56 23.01 11.22
CA LYS A 415 7.77 21.61 10.84
C LYS A 415 7.55 20.71 12.07
N CYS A 416 6.34 20.17 12.22
CA CYS A 416 5.95 19.37 13.38
C CYS A 416 5.18 18.10 13.01
N ALA A 417 5.18 17.12 13.91
CA ALA A 417 4.25 16.01 13.89
C ALA A 417 2.97 16.42 14.61
N ARG A 418 1.84 16.39 13.91
CA ARG A 418 0.53 16.72 14.44
C ARG A 418 -0.30 15.45 14.62
N PHE A 419 -0.89 15.29 15.80
CA PHE A 419 -1.77 14.19 16.17
C PHE A 419 -3.15 14.77 16.45
N PHE A 420 -4.18 14.30 15.79
CA PHE A 420 -5.54 14.84 15.88
C PHE A 420 -6.60 13.75 15.69
N ASP A 421 -7.87 14.06 15.95
CA ASP A 421 -8.97 13.08 15.98
C ASP A 421 -8.64 11.87 16.85
N ILE A 422 -8.08 12.13 18.02
CA ILE A 422 -7.50 11.14 18.91
C ILE A 422 -8.62 10.44 19.69
N ALA A 423 -8.73 9.12 19.55
CA ALA A 423 -9.63 8.29 20.34
C ALA A 423 -9.09 8.06 21.76
N PRO A 424 -9.92 7.60 22.73
CA PRO A 424 -9.45 7.16 24.03
C PRO A 424 -8.35 6.11 23.90
N TYR A 425 -7.32 6.23 24.73
CA TYR A 425 -6.16 5.32 24.82
C TYR A 425 -5.36 5.16 23.52
N SER A 426 -5.50 6.10 22.59
CA SER A 426 -4.71 6.13 21.35
C SER A 426 -3.23 6.20 21.63
N ALA A 427 -2.45 5.43 20.84
CA ALA A 427 -0.99 5.39 20.96
C ALA A 427 -0.34 5.69 19.61
N PHE A 428 0.64 6.60 19.60
CA PHE A 428 1.42 6.98 18.43
C PHE A 428 2.88 6.60 18.67
N TYR A 429 3.40 5.77 17.79
CA TYR A 429 4.70 5.13 17.87
C TYR A 429 5.74 5.87 17.05
N PHE A 430 6.93 6.01 17.59
CA PHE A 430 8.18 6.18 16.87
C PHE A 430 8.94 4.87 17.02
N ASP A 431 8.84 4.03 16.00
CA ASP A 431 9.36 2.67 15.97
C ASP A 431 10.82 2.69 15.50
N PHE A 432 11.73 2.15 16.29
CA PHE A 432 13.16 2.15 16.00
C PHE A 432 13.55 1.13 14.90
N GLY A 433 12.64 0.25 14.53
CA GLY A 433 12.89 -0.79 13.53
C GLY A 433 13.84 -1.89 13.99
N GLU A 434 14.40 -1.76 15.20
CA GLU A 434 15.32 -2.71 15.83
C GLU A 434 15.21 -2.61 17.35
N ALA A 435 15.62 -3.66 18.06
CA ALA A 435 15.79 -3.57 19.51
C ALA A 435 17.08 -2.81 19.83
N CYS A 436 16.94 -1.65 20.46
CA CYS A 436 18.04 -0.76 20.83
C CYS A 436 18.42 -0.92 22.31
N ASP A 437 19.70 -1.06 22.59
CA ASP A 437 20.21 -0.99 23.97
C ASP A 437 20.37 0.49 24.37
N LEU A 438 19.46 0.94 25.24
CA LEU A 438 19.49 2.29 25.83
C LEU A 438 19.93 2.29 27.31
N SER A 439 20.40 1.16 27.85
CA SER A 439 20.78 1.02 29.27
C SER A 439 21.89 1.99 29.65
N ALA A 440 22.95 2.09 28.86
CA ALA A 440 24.04 3.02 29.08
C ALA A 440 23.60 4.50 29.05
N LEU A 441 22.60 4.85 28.21
CA LEU A 441 22.03 6.19 28.17
C LEU A 441 21.25 6.50 29.46
N LYS A 442 20.49 5.52 29.95
CA LYS A 442 19.78 5.63 31.25
C LYS A 442 20.74 5.84 32.41
N GLU A 443 21.78 5.02 32.48
CA GLU A 443 22.82 5.11 33.52
C GLU A 443 23.58 6.44 33.44
N GLY A 444 23.83 6.93 32.22
CA GLY A 444 24.46 8.23 31.95
C GLY A 444 23.59 9.45 32.21
N GLY A 445 22.35 9.26 32.70
CA GLY A 445 21.45 10.36 33.04
C GLY A 445 20.78 11.02 31.84
N ALA A 446 20.67 10.32 30.72
CA ALA A 446 20.01 10.81 29.51
C ALA A 446 18.55 11.20 29.77
N ARG A 447 18.04 12.07 28.92
CA ARG A 447 16.67 12.58 28.97
C ARG A 447 16.04 12.60 27.59
N ILE A 448 14.72 12.44 27.52
CA ILE A 448 13.95 12.74 26.32
C ILE A 448 13.58 14.22 26.33
N GLU A 449 13.87 14.89 25.22
CA GLU A 449 13.54 16.30 25.00
C GLU A 449 12.72 16.49 23.74
N PHE A 450 11.73 17.36 23.83
CA PHE A 450 10.89 17.77 22.70
C PHE A 450 10.15 19.07 23.00
N GLU A 451 9.55 19.67 21.97
CA GLU A 451 8.59 20.73 22.15
C GLU A 451 7.19 20.20 21.86
N ILE A 452 6.20 20.63 22.67
CA ILE A 452 4.79 20.28 22.53
C ILE A 452 3.93 21.53 22.47
N LYS A 453 2.86 21.48 21.65
CA LYS A 453 1.84 22.51 21.53
C LYS A 453 0.46 21.86 21.52
N SER A 454 -0.47 22.33 22.33
CA SER A 454 -1.87 21.91 22.32
C SER A 454 -2.76 23.00 22.88
N ALA A 455 -3.97 23.13 22.35
CA ALA A 455 -5.06 23.89 22.94
C ALA A 455 -6.14 22.99 23.57
N ASP A 456 -6.02 21.67 23.37
CA ASP A 456 -7.01 20.69 23.80
C ASP A 456 -6.87 20.38 25.31
N LYS A 457 -7.86 20.85 26.08
CA LYS A 457 -7.89 20.71 27.53
C LYS A 457 -8.22 19.29 28.00
N ALA A 458 -8.74 18.44 27.11
CA ALA A 458 -9.07 17.06 27.41
C ALA A 458 -7.84 16.12 27.29
N LEU A 459 -6.74 16.65 26.80
CA LEU A 459 -5.53 15.88 26.54
C LEU A 459 -4.87 15.43 27.85
N ASP A 460 -4.69 14.11 28.00
CA ASP A 460 -4.01 13.48 29.13
C ASP A 460 -2.94 12.52 28.58
N LEU A 461 -1.74 13.06 28.34
CA LEU A 461 -0.66 12.34 27.68
C LEU A 461 0.28 11.65 28.67
N SER A 462 0.68 10.44 28.28
CA SER A 462 1.83 9.73 28.83
C SER A 462 2.82 9.44 27.70
N LEU A 463 4.09 9.48 28.03
CA LEU A 463 5.19 9.05 27.17
C LEU A 463 5.75 7.75 27.75
N TYR A 464 5.94 6.73 26.89
CA TYR A 464 6.59 5.50 27.34
C TYR A 464 7.56 4.95 26.32
N PHE A 465 8.58 4.26 26.82
CA PHE A 465 9.38 3.33 26.03
C PHE A 465 8.74 1.95 26.11
N LYS A 466 8.74 1.23 24.98
CA LYS A 466 8.30 -0.16 24.89
C LYS A 466 9.51 -1.03 24.58
N ASP A 467 9.63 -2.16 25.25
CA ASP A 467 10.64 -3.17 24.92
C ASP A 467 10.18 -4.09 23.79
N SER A 468 11.09 -4.91 23.26
CA SER A 468 10.84 -5.70 22.07
C SER A 468 9.83 -6.83 22.30
N GLU A 469 8.84 -6.95 21.40
CA GLU A 469 7.84 -8.04 21.42
C GLU A 469 8.41 -9.42 21.03
N ASP A 470 9.58 -9.48 20.42
CA ASP A 470 10.11 -10.69 19.77
C ASP A 470 10.49 -11.83 20.73
N LYS A 471 10.72 -11.52 22.01
CA LYS A 471 11.19 -12.50 22.98
C LYS A 471 10.37 -12.60 24.25
N THR A 472 9.58 -11.56 24.55
CA THR A 472 8.83 -11.45 25.81
C THR A 472 7.56 -10.65 25.60
N PHE A 473 6.72 -10.61 26.61
CA PHE A 473 5.57 -9.71 26.68
C PHE A 473 6.03 -8.24 26.55
N PRO A 474 5.35 -7.37 25.76
CA PRO A 474 5.80 -6.00 25.49
C PRO A 474 5.62 -5.08 26.70
N TRP A 475 6.62 -5.07 27.57
CA TRP A 475 6.63 -4.25 28.77
C TRP A 475 6.86 -2.78 28.44
N ARG A 476 6.45 -1.90 29.35
CA ARG A 476 6.49 -0.44 29.16
C ARG A 476 7.06 0.25 30.37
N ALA A 477 7.96 1.20 30.17
CA ALA A 477 8.34 2.18 31.18
C ALA A 477 7.78 3.55 30.77
N ALA A 478 6.98 4.16 31.64
CA ALA A 478 6.24 5.37 31.33
C ALA A 478 6.53 6.54 32.27
N SER A 479 6.32 7.75 31.73
CA SER A 479 6.27 9.02 32.47
C SER A 479 5.04 9.82 32.03
N SER A 480 4.23 10.26 32.98
CA SER A 480 3.07 11.12 32.69
C SER A 480 3.52 12.53 32.30
N LEU A 481 2.85 13.12 31.31
CA LEU A 481 3.00 14.53 30.93
C LEU A 481 2.03 15.46 31.67
N LYS A 482 1.18 14.92 32.52
CA LYS A 482 0.20 15.71 33.30
C LYS A 482 0.90 16.80 34.10
N GLY A 483 0.47 18.05 33.88
CA GLY A 483 1.06 19.21 34.57
C GLY A 483 2.44 19.64 34.05
N LYS A 484 3.02 18.97 33.07
CA LYS A 484 4.33 19.32 32.50
C LYS A 484 4.21 20.36 31.36
N PHE A 485 3.01 20.57 30.80
CA PHE A 485 2.70 21.62 29.85
C PHE A 485 1.27 22.15 30.07
N LYS A 486 0.96 23.30 29.45
CA LYS A 486 -0.36 23.94 29.50
C LYS A 486 -1.03 23.83 28.12
N ALA A 487 -2.32 23.50 28.09
CA ALA A 487 -3.13 23.51 26.85
C ALA A 487 -3.56 24.95 26.51
N ASN A 488 -2.60 25.77 26.07
CA ASN A 488 -2.77 27.21 25.77
C ASN A 488 -2.47 27.57 24.30
N GLY A 489 -2.19 26.55 23.45
CA GLY A 489 -1.88 26.77 22.06
C GLY A 489 -0.44 27.22 21.75
N GLU A 490 0.42 27.29 22.78
CA GLU A 490 1.81 27.75 22.63
C GLU A 490 2.80 26.59 22.68
N TRP A 491 3.94 26.73 22.00
CA TRP A 491 5.04 25.79 22.05
C TRP A 491 5.74 25.80 23.42
N GLN A 492 5.88 24.64 24.05
CA GLN A 492 6.49 24.46 25.35
C GLN A 492 7.54 23.37 25.31
N LYS A 493 8.70 23.61 25.89
CA LYS A 493 9.80 22.64 25.97
C LYS A 493 9.54 21.64 27.11
N ILE A 494 9.71 20.38 26.80
CA ILE A 494 9.62 19.26 27.73
C ILE A 494 11.00 18.58 27.80
N SER A 495 11.42 18.27 29.02
CA SER A 495 12.64 17.51 29.28
C SER A 495 12.35 16.51 30.40
N ILE A 496 12.46 15.21 30.12
CA ILE A 496 12.14 14.12 31.05
C ILE A 496 13.36 13.23 31.19
N PRO A 497 14.02 13.20 32.36
CA PRO A 497 15.09 12.25 32.61
C PRO A 497 14.62 10.80 32.50
N PHE A 498 15.46 9.91 32.00
CA PHE A 498 15.12 8.48 31.88
C PHE A 498 14.84 7.85 33.27
N SER A 499 15.39 8.41 34.35
CA SER A 499 15.06 8.02 35.73
C SER A 499 13.60 8.25 36.13
N ASN A 500 12.87 9.10 35.39
CA ASN A 500 11.44 9.38 35.63
C ASN A 500 10.50 8.41 34.93
N PHE A 501 11.04 7.45 34.19
CA PHE A 501 10.24 6.39 33.55
C PHE A 501 10.21 5.18 34.50
N SER A 502 9.01 4.79 34.89
CA SER A 502 8.79 3.61 35.77
C SER A 502 8.08 2.51 34.99
N ASP A 503 8.41 1.26 35.31
CA ASP A 503 7.73 0.08 34.79
C ASP A 503 6.27 0.11 35.22
N ILE A 504 5.37 0.20 34.25
CA ILE A 504 3.92 0.25 34.45
C ILE A 504 3.21 -1.05 34.06
N GLY A 505 3.92 -2.03 33.50
CA GLY A 505 3.34 -3.22 32.91
C GLY A 505 3.33 -3.18 31.40
N GLY A 506 2.46 -3.97 30.79
CA GLY A 506 2.36 -4.07 29.36
C GLY A 506 1.00 -4.60 28.92
N TRP A 507 0.73 -4.51 27.62
CA TRP A 507 -0.50 -5.01 27.01
C TRP A 507 -0.18 -5.76 25.73
N SER A 508 -0.82 -6.92 25.55
CA SER A 508 -0.82 -7.64 24.27
C SER A 508 -2.24 -8.00 23.87
N GLN A 509 -2.43 -8.23 22.57
CA GLN A 509 -3.74 -8.61 22.04
C GLN A 509 -4.20 -9.98 22.55
N THR A 510 -3.28 -10.88 22.86
CA THR A 510 -3.56 -12.24 23.31
C THR A 510 -3.79 -12.32 24.81
N ASP A 511 -3.00 -11.58 25.61
CA ASP A 511 -2.97 -11.72 27.05
C ASP A 511 -3.65 -10.56 27.81
N GLY A 512 -4.00 -9.48 27.12
CA GLY A 512 -4.50 -8.26 27.74
C GLY A 512 -3.43 -7.51 28.52
N TRP A 513 -3.85 -6.78 29.58
CA TRP A 513 -2.95 -6.02 30.43
C TRP A 513 -2.32 -6.90 31.51
N LYS A 514 -0.99 -6.79 31.67
CA LYS A 514 -0.23 -7.36 32.78
C LYS A 514 0.50 -6.25 33.53
N ASN A 515 0.43 -6.28 34.85
CA ASN A 515 1.16 -5.31 35.68
C ASN A 515 2.68 -5.53 35.57
N GLY A 516 3.43 -4.44 35.52
CA GLY A 516 4.88 -4.46 35.64
C GLY A 516 5.35 -4.94 37.01
N ALA A 517 6.55 -5.35 37.12
CA ALA A 517 7.22 -5.67 38.37
C ALA A 517 8.74 -5.80 38.11
N GLY A 518 9.35 -4.76 37.54
CA GLY A 518 10.77 -4.80 37.15
C GLY A 518 11.02 -5.72 35.94
N LYS A 519 10.03 -5.84 35.06
CA LYS A 519 10.10 -6.67 33.83
C LYS A 519 10.61 -5.92 32.62
N PHE A 520 10.48 -4.60 32.65
CA PHE A 520 10.91 -3.74 31.53
C PHE A 520 12.42 -3.77 31.34
N ASP A 521 12.87 -4.00 30.12
CA ASP A 521 14.28 -4.19 29.79
C ASP A 521 14.82 -3.06 28.89
N TRP A 522 15.68 -2.21 29.47
CA TRP A 522 16.32 -1.11 28.72
C TRP A 522 17.33 -1.55 27.66
N THR A 523 17.69 -2.82 27.59
CA THR A 523 18.63 -3.35 26.59
C THR A 523 17.98 -3.72 25.27
N VAL A 524 16.64 -3.69 25.19
CA VAL A 524 15.87 -4.15 24.02
C VAL A 524 14.70 -3.23 23.69
N ILE A 525 14.91 -1.93 23.68
CA ILE A 525 13.87 -0.94 23.41
C ILE A 525 13.55 -0.91 21.91
N ASP A 526 12.28 -1.05 21.55
CA ASP A 526 11.83 -1.02 20.15
C ASP A 526 11.13 0.29 19.74
N SER A 527 10.54 1.03 20.69
CA SER A 527 9.80 2.24 20.34
C SER A 527 9.67 3.25 21.48
N LEU A 528 9.51 4.53 21.09
CA LEU A 528 9.03 5.61 21.92
C LEU A 528 7.57 5.91 21.53
N VAL A 529 6.68 6.00 22.52
CA VAL A 529 5.24 6.09 22.29
C VAL A 529 4.60 7.25 23.05
N PHE A 530 3.78 8.03 22.38
CA PHE A 530 2.87 9.01 22.97
C PHE A 530 1.48 8.37 23.08
N GLN A 531 0.96 8.24 24.30
CA GLN A 531 -0.35 7.64 24.54
C GLN A 531 -1.29 8.63 25.21
N ASN A 532 -2.50 8.76 24.68
CA ASN A 532 -3.59 9.53 25.28
C ASN A 532 -4.30 8.74 26.38
N GLY A 533 -4.92 9.44 27.31
CA GLY A 533 -5.77 8.88 28.35
C GLY A 533 -7.16 8.47 27.89
N ALA A 534 -8.11 8.45 28.84
CA ALA A 534 -9.47 7.95 28.60
C ALA A 534 -10.40 8.90 27.81
N ALA A 535 -10.00 10.17 27.62
CA ALA A 535 -10.80 11.14 26.87
C ALA A 535 -10.42 11.17 25.39
N ALA A 536 -11.40 11.32 24.50
CA ALA A 536 -11.14 11.64 23.11
C ALA A 536 -10.74 13.11 22.97
N CYS A 537 -9.83 13.41 22.05
CA CYS A 537 -9.30 14.75 21.77
C CYS A 537 -9.37 15.05 20.28
N LYS A 538 -10.18 16.02 19.87
CA LYS A 538 -10.39 16.33 18.45
C LYS A 538 -9.21 17.11 17.85
N GLU A 539 -8.80 18.18 18.51
CA GLU A 539 -7.70 19.02 18.04
C GLU A 539 -6.32 18.41 18.32
N GLY A 540 -6.22 17.64 19.40
CA GLY A 540 -5.04 16.89 19.77
C GLY A 540 -3.84 17.77 20.12
N TYR A 541 -2.66 17.40 19.60
CA TYR A 541 -1.39 18.07 19.93
C TYR A 541 -0.40 18.00 18.76
N SER A 542 0.59 18.88 18.82
CA SER A 542 1.75 18.85 17.92
C SER A 542 3.03 18.69 18.70
N VAL A 543 4.01 17.98 18.13
CA VAL A 543 5.36 17.83 18.71
C VAL A 543 6.42 18.12 17.67
N ARG A 544 7.58 18.62 18.11
CA ARG A 544 8.75 18.83 17.26
C ARG A 544 10.05 18.64 18.02
N ALA A 545 11.15 18.49 17.30
CA ALA A 545 12.50 18.37 17.83
C ALA A 545 12.63 17.28 18.92
N ILE A 546 12.07 16.07 18.66
CA ILE A 546 12.16 14.95 19.61
C ILE A 546 13.56 14.35 19.56
N ARG A 547 14.23 14.27 20.72
CA ARG A 547 15.56 13.69 20.82
C ARG A 547 15.83 13.05 22.18
N ILE A 548 16.74 12.11 22.23
CA ILE A 548 17.41 11.69 23.46
C ILE A 548 18.62 12.60 23.63
N ALA A 549 18.66 13.40 24.70
CA ALA A 549 19.78 14.24 25.06
C ALA A 549 20.62 13.57 26.15
N GLN A 550 21.94 13.74 26.07
CA GLN A 550 22.91 13.30 27.07
C GLN A 550 23.32 14.45 27.97
#